data_afd7744347878a88ac0d50e07fa7f673
#
_entry.id   afd7744347878a88ac0d50e07fa7f673
#
_cell.length_a   1.000
_cell.length_b   1.000
_cell.length_c   1.000
_cell.angle_alpha   90.00
_cell.angle_beta   90.00
_cell.angle_gamma   90.00
#
_symmetry.space_group_name_H-M   'P 1'
#
loop_
_entity.id
_entity.type
_entity.pdbx_description
1 polymer ?
#
loop_
_entity_poly.entity_id
_entity_poly.type
_entity_poly.pdbx_seq_one_letter_code
_entity_poly.pdbx_strand_id
1 'polypeptide(L)'
;MMDDAADQHWMRHALALAQRARDEDDEIPVGAVLVSADGQVLGEGGNRNLSEHDPSAHAEIVAMRAAGRALANHRLVGTTLYVTLEPCAMCAMAMIHARIGRLVYAASDPKTGAAGSVFDLLSDSRHNHRIEVLGGVLGDEAGHMLRNYFRARRGKRTVVP
;
A
#
# COMPACT_ATOMS: atom_id res chain seq x y z
N MET A 1 -1.58 -20.38 8.49
CA MET A 1 -0.11 -20.21 8.42
C MET A 1 0.25 -19.44 7.16
N MET A 2 1.13 -18.50 7.27
CA MET A 2 1.50 -17.62 6.17
C MET A 2 2.59 -18.21 5.33
N ASP A 3 2.49 -18.06 4.03
CA ASP A 3 3.57 -18.44 3.14
C ASP A 3 4.57 -17.29 3.05
N ASP A 4 5.59 -17.32 3.90
CA ASP A 4 6.59 -16.27 3.99
C ASP A 4 7.32 -16.03 2.66
N ALA A 5 7.55 -17.08 1.88
CA ALA A 5 8.24 -16.98 0.60
C ALA A 5 7.39 -16.22 -0.42
N ALA A 6 6.10 -16.53 -0.51
CA ALA A 6 5.17 -15.83 -1.39
C ALA A 6 4.97 -14.38 -0.94
N ASP A 7 4.83 -14.15 0.36
CA ASP A 7 4.67 -12.79 0.89
C ASP A 7 5.91 -11.93 0.61
N GLN A 8 7.11 -12.48 0.77
CA GLN A 8 8.33 -11.76 0.45
C GLN A 8 8.45 -11.49 -1.05
N HIS A 9 8.10 -12.46 -1.88
CA HIS A 9 8.11 -12.28 -3.33
C HIS A 9 7.25 -11.08 -3.75
N TRP A 10 6.01 -11.06 -3.30
CA TRP A 10 5.10 -9.97 -3.67
C TRP A 10 5.49 -8.63 -3.02
N MET A 11 6.04 -8.68 -1.81
CA MET A 11 6.53 -7.45 -1.18
C MET A 11 7.74 -6.88 -1.92
N ARG A 12 8.63 -7.71 -2.47
CA ARG A 12 9.72 -7.24 -3.33
C ARG A 12 9.19 -6.59 -4.60
N HIS A 13 8.13 -7.16 -5.17
CA HIS A 13 7.44 -6.56 -6.31
C HIS A 13 6.89 -5.16 -5.93
N ALA A 14 6.24 -5.04 -4.79
CA ALA A 14 5.73 -3.76 -4.31
C ALA A 14 6.86 -2.75 -4.05
N LEU A 15 7.99 -3.20 -3.50
CA LEU A 15 9.17 -2.35 -3.28
C LEU A 15 9.75 -1.82 -4.61
N ALA A 16 9.76 -2.65 -5.65
CA ALA A 16 10.18 -2.21 -6.98
C ALA A 16 9.26 -1.11 -7.53
N LEU A 17 7.96 -1.24 -7.31
CA LEU A 17 6.99 -0.20 -7.69
C LEU A 17 7.20 1.10 -6.89
N ALA A 18 7.52 0.98 -5.60
CA ALA A 18 7.86 2.13 -4.76
C ALA A 18 9.09 2.86 -5.29
N GLN A 19 10.10 2.11 -5.67
CA GLN A 19 11.34 2.68 -6.22
C GLN A 19 11.10 3.40 -7.53
N ARG A 20 10.28 2.83 -8.41
CA ARG A 20 9.90 3.48 -9.67
C ARG A 20 9.14 4.78 -9.45
N ALA A 21 8.20 4.81 -8.51
CA ALA A 21 7.46 6.02 -8.20
C ALA A 21 8.39 7.15 -7.75
N ARG A 22 9.39 6.82 -6.93
CA ARG A 22 10.41 7.77 -6.50
C ARG A 22 11.28 8.22 -7.66
N ASP A 23 11.81 7.28 -8.43
CA ASP A 23 12.84 7.57 -9.43
C ASP A 23 12.26 8.25 -10.67
N GLU A 24 11.06 7.87 -11.09
CA GLU A 24 10.43 8.41 -12.30
C GLU A 24 9.61 9.68 -12.04
N ASP A 25 8.92 9.74 -10.91
CA ASP A 25 7.93 10.79 -10.63
C ASP A 25 8.20 11.60 -9.37
N ASP A 26 9.32 11.34 -8.68
CA ASP A 26 9.70 11.99 -7.41
C ASP A 26 8.61 11.86 -6.33
N GLU A 27 7.83 10.79 -6.38
CA GLU A 27 6.79 10.50 -5.41
C GLU A 27 7.37 9.90 -4.13
N ILE A 28 6.63 10.00 -3.03
CA ILE A 28 6.94 9.24 -1.83
C ILE A 28 6.97 7.75 -2.21
N PRO A 29 8.07 7.01 -1.91
CA PRO A 29 8.23 5.64 -2.39
C PRO A 29 7.35 4.65 -1.63
N VAL A 30 6.11 4.55 -2.06
CA VAL A 30 5.16 3.53 -1.63
C VAL A 30 4.67 2.81 -2.87
N GLY A 31 4.68 1.49 -2.81
CA GLY A 31 4.20 0.64 -3.90
C GLY A 31 3.19 -0.37 -3.37
N ALA A 32 2.25 -0.76 -4.23
CA ALA A 32 1.22 -1.71 -3.90
C ALA A 32 0.91 -2.63 -5.07
N VAL A 33 0.62 -3.91 -4.77
CA VAL A 33 0.20 -4.89 -5.76
C VAL A 33 -0.94 -5.72 -5.19
N LEU A 34 -2.00 -5.88 -5.98
CA LEU A 34 -3.15 -6.70 -5.63
C LEU A 34 -3.07 -8.01 -6.39
N VAL A 35 -3.11 -9.12 -5.65
CA VAL A 35 -2.87 -10.46 -6.19
C VAL A 35 -4.10 -11.33 -5.94
N SER A 36 -4.51 -12.10 -6.95
CA SER A 36 -5.60 -13.06 -6.82
C SER A 36 -5.17 -14.28 -5.99
N ALA A 37 -6.15 -15.10 -5.61
CA ALA A 37 -5.89 -16.30 -4.82
C ALA A 37 -4.96 -17.30 -5.55
N ASP A 38 -4.97 -17.28 -6.88
CA ASP A 38 -4.11 -18.15 -7.71
C ASP A 38 -2.80 -17.48 -8.13
N GLY A 39 -2.45 -16.33 -7.54
CA GLY A 39 -1.14 -15.70 -7.73
C GLY A 39 -1.02 -14.82 -8.96
N GLN A 40 -2.14 -14.28 -9.48
CA GLN A 40 -2.10 -13.36 -10.61
C GLN A 40 -2.18 -11.91 -10.16
N VAL A 41 -1.39 -11.03 -10.79
CA VAL A 41 -1.46 -9.60 -10.54
C VAL A 41 -2.72 -9.04 -11.17
N LEU A 42 -3.60 -8.49 -10.35
CA LEU A 42 -4.86 -7.88 -10.81
C LEU A 42 -4.73 -6.36 -10.97
N GLY A 43 -3.90 -5.73 -10.18
CA GLY A 43 -3.64 -4.31 -10.24
C GLY A 43 -2.40 -3.96 -9.44
N GLU A 44 -1.71 -2.89 -9.84
CA GLU A 44 -0.50 -2.45 -9.16
C GLU A 44 -0.27 -0.97 -9.36
N GLY A 45 0.57 -0.37 -8.51
CA GLY A 45 0.95 1.02 -8.68
C GLY A 45 1.79 1.55 -7.53
N GLY A 46 2.30 2.75 -7.74
CA GLY A 46 2.95 3.55 -6.72
C GLY A 46 2.14 4.80 -6.41
N ASN A 47 2.58 5.57 -5.42
CA ASN A 47 1.98 6.86 -5.13
C ASN A 47 2.00 7.75 -6.36
N ARG A 48 0.92 8.51 -6.58
CA ARG A 48 0.77 9.44 -7.70
C ARG A 48 0.16 10.77 -7.25
N ASN A 49 0.25 11.08 -5.97
CA ASN A 49 -0.32 12.32 -5.40
C ASN A 49 0.24 13.56 -6.08
N LEU A 50 1.55 13.61 -6.25
CA LEU A 50 2.23 14.77 -6.83
C LEU A 50 2.03 14.82 -8.35
N SER A 51 2.25 13.70 -9.03
CA SER A 51 2.19 13.64 -10.50
C SER A 51 0.79 13.85 -11.04
N GLU A 52 -0.24 13.42 -10.33
CA GLU A 52 -1.65 13.53 -10.75
C GLU A 52 -2.41 14.64 -10.03
N HIS A 53 -1.75 15.38 -9.12
CA HIS A 53 -2.41 16.41 -8.31
C HIS A 53 -3.68 15.86 -7.62
N ASP A 54 -3.57 14.65 -7.06
CA ASP A 54 -4.68 13.91 -6.47
C ASP A 54 -4.32 13.44 -5.07
N PRO A 55 -4.93 14.02 -4.02
CA PRO A 55 -4.62 13.63 -2.63
C PRO A 55 -5.05 12.19 -2.31
N SER A 56 -5.92 11.60 -3.11
CA SER A 56 -6.36 10.22 -2.90
C SER A 56 -5.52 9.18 -3.64
N ALA A 57 -4.56 9.59 -4.48
CA ALA A 57 -3.80 8.69 -5.33
C ALA A 57 -2.64 8.01 -4.59
N HIS A 58 -2.93 7.41 -3.44
CA HIS A 58 -2.00 6.52 -2.75
C HIS A 58 -1.82 5.22 -3.54
N ALA A 59 -0.69 4.55 -3.35
CA ALA A 59 -0.37 3.32 -4.06
C ALA A 59 -1.50 2.28 -3.97
N GLU A 60 -2.10 2.13 -2.79
CA GLU A 60 -3.20 1.18 -2.56
C GLU A 60 -4.41 1.53 -3.43
N ILE A 61 -4.79 2.80 -3.47
CA ILE A 61 -5.92 3.28 -4.28
C ILE A 61 -5.63 3.05 -5.77
N VAL A 62 -4.42 3.36 -6.21
CA VAL A 62 -4.00 3.15 -7.61
C VAL A 62 -4.13 1.67 -7.98
N ALA A 63 -3.63 0.77 -7.12
CA ALA A 63 -3.68 -0.68 -7.35
C ALA A 63 -5.12 -1.19 -7.36
N MET A 64 -5.96 -0.76 -6.41
CA MET A 64 -7.37 -1.20 -6.34
C MET A 64 -8.18 -0.70 -7.53
N ARG A 65 -7.95 0.54 -7.98
CA ARG A 65 -8.61 1.07 -9.18
C ARG A 65 -8.26 0.27 -10.42
N ALA A 66 -6.99 -0.06 -10.59
CA ALA A 66 -6.53 -0.86 -11.72
C ALA A 66 -7.17 -2.26 -11.70
N ALA A 67 -7.21 -2.90 -10.54
CA ALA A 67 -7.81 -4.22 -10.37
C ALA A 67 -9.32 -4.19 -10.65
N GLY A 68 -10.02 -3.17 -10.17
CA GLY A 68 -11.46 -3.01 -10.40
C GLY A 68 -11.79 -2.88 -11.87
N ARG A 69 -11.00 -2.13 -12.61
CA ARG A 69 -11.17 -2.00 -14.07
C ARG A 69 -10.90 -3.32 -14.76
N ALA A 70 -9.82 -4.01 -14.39
CA ALA A 70 -9.45 -5.29 -15.03
C ALA A 70 -10.52 -6.36 -14.81
N LEU A 71 -11.13 -6.39 -13.62
CA LEU A 71 -12.17 -7.37 -13.27
C LEU A 71 -13.58 -6.88 -13.62
N ALA A 72 -13.73 -5.63 -14.00
CA ALA A 72 -15.03 -4.98 -14.19
C ALA A 72 -15.92 -5.17 -12.95
N ASN A 73 -15.35 -5.00 -11.76
CA ASN A 73 -16.02 -5.24 -10.49
C ASN A 73 -15.43 -4.34 -9.40
N HIS A 74 -16.29 -3.69 -8.61
CA HIS A 74 -15.86 -2.90 -7.46
C HIS A 74 -15.48 -3.76 -6.26
N ARG A 75 -15.85 -5.02 -6.24
CA ARG A 75 -15.52 -5.98 -5.18
C ARG A 75 -14.36 -6.86 -5.61
N LEU A 76 -13.33 -6.89 -4.79
CA LEU A 76 -12.07 -7.58 -5.06
C LEU A 76 -11.93 -8.76 -4.08
N VAL A 77 -12.94 -9.61 -4.06
CA VAL A 77 -13.09 -10.72 -3.11
C VAL A 77 -11.97 -11.75 -3.32
N GLY A 78 -11.45 -12.28 -2.22
CA GLY A 78 -10.43 -13.33 -2.25
C GLY A 78 -9.04 -12.88 -2.65
N THR A 79 -8.79 -11.57 -2.64
CA THR A 79 -7.49 -11.01 -3.04
C THR A 79 -6.61 -10.70 -1.85
N THR A 80 -5.30 -10.57 -2.09
CA THR A 80 -4.33 -10.06 -1.14
C THR A 80 -3.72 -8.78 -1.68
N LEU A 81 -3.73 -7.74 -0.86
CA LEU A 81 -3.04 -6.48 -1.18
C LEU A 81 -1.71 -6.43 -0.43
N TYR A 82 -0.63 -6.29 -1.18
CA TYR A 82 0.70 -6.06 -0.64
C TYR A 82 1.05 -4.59 -0.81
N VAL A 83 1.46 -3.93 0.26
CA VAL A 83 1.83 -2.52 0.24
C VAL A 83 3.05 -2.28 1.12
N THR A 84 3.96 -1.41 0.67
CA THR A 84 5.24 -1.21 1.36
C THR A 84 5.13 -0.39 2.64
N LEU A 85 4.03 0.34 2.84
CA LEU A 85 3.76 1.13 4.04
C LEU A 85 2.37 0.80 4.56
N GLU A 86 2.23 0.72 5.88
CA GLU A 86 0.93 0.53 6.54
C GLU A 86 -0.09 1.52 5.99
N PRO A 87 -1.30 1.08 5.59
CA PRO A 87 -2.29 1.97 4.98
C PRO A 87 -2.82 2.99 5.99
N CYS A 88 -3.11 4.19 5.47
CA CYS A 88 -3.82 5.23 6.22
C CYS A 88 -5.32 4.92 6.32
N ALA A 89 -6.07 5.75 7.04
CA ALA A 89 -7.50 5.56 7.25
C ALA A 89 -8.28 5.53 5.92
N MET A 90 -7.94 6.40 4.98
CA MET A 90 -8.59 6.43 3.66
C MET A 90 -8.43 5.10 2.92
N CYS A 91 -7.20 4.60 2.85
CA CYS A 91 -6.90 3.35 2.15
C CYS A 91 -7.49 2.13 2.88
N ALA A 92 -7.42 2.12 4.21
CA ALA A 92 -8.00 1.05 5.01
C ALA A 92 -9.50 0.93 4.75
N MET A 93 -10.23 2.04 4.76
CA MET A 93 -11.67 2.00 4.49
C MET A 93 -11.98 1.62 3.05
N ALA A 94 -11.18 2.08 2.09
CA ALA A 94 -11.33 1.67 0.70
C ALA A 94 -11.18 0.14 0.56
N MET A 95 -10.25 -0.46 1.29
CA MET A 95 -10.04 -1.91 1.30
C MET A 95 -11.25 -2.66 1.86
N ILE A 96 -11.89 -2.12 2.91
CA ILE A 96 -13.14 -2.68 3.45
C ILE A 96 -14.25 -2.61 2.39
N HIS A 97 -14.42 -1.46 1.74
CA HIS A 97 -15.41 -1.30 0.68
C HIS A 97 -15.17 -2.25 -0.49
N ALA A 98 -13.91 -2.46 -0.85
CA ALA A 98 -13.52 -3.36 -1.94
C ALA A 98 -13.58 -4.85 -1.56
N ARG A 99 -13.78 -5.18 -0.29
CA ARG A 99 -13.82 -6.57 0.19
C ARG A 99 -12.51 -7.33 -0.01
N ILE A 100 -11.38 -6.65 0.17
CA ILE A 100 -10.06 -7.28 0.14
C ILE A 100 -10.02 -8.39 1.19
N GLY A 101 -9.49 -9.55 0.85
CA GLY A 101 -9.42 -10.68 1.78
C GLY A 101 -8.27 -10.59 2.77
N ARG A 102 -7.12 -10.10 2.29
CA ARG A 102 -5.89 -10.08 3.11
C ARG A 102 -5.06 -8.85 2.78
N LEU A 103 -4.49 -8.24 3.83
CA LEU A 103 -3.53 -7.15 3.72
C LEU A 103 -2.18 -7.61 4.26
N VAL A 104 -1.13 -7.40 3.49
CA VAL A 104 0.26 -7.58 3.93
C VAL A 104 0.99 -6.25 3.73
N TYR A 105 1.55 -5.68 4.80
CA TYR A 105 2.32 -4.44 4.67
C TYR A 105 3.74 -4.62 5.20
N ALA A 106 4.65 -3.77 4.73
CA ALA A 106 6.05 -3.84 5.13
C ALA A 106 6.32 -2.97 6.36
N ALA A 107 6.44 -1.67 6.21
CA ALA A 107 6.76 -0.78 7.31
C ALA A 107 5.51 -0.27 8.03
N SER A 108 5.55 -0.20 9.34
CA SER A 108 4.51 0.48 10.14
C SER A 108 4.61 1.99 9.96
N ASP A 109 3.47 2.68 10.07
CA ASP A 109 3.41 4.13 9.99
C ASP A 109 2.96 4.70 11.35
N PRO A 110 3.90 5.20 12.18
CA PRO A 110 3.57 5.69 13.51
C PRO A 110 2.82 7.02 13.52
N LYS A 111 2.67 7.68 12.38
CA LYS A 111 1.99 8.97 12.28
C LYS A 111 0.55 8.86 11.83
N THR A 112 0.27 8.02 10.83
CA THR A 112 -1.06 7.92 10.22
C THR A 112 -1.52 6.50 9.93
N GLY A 113 -0.78 5.49 10.36
CA GLY A 113 -1.12 4.09 10.10
C GLY A 113 -2.45 3.69 10.72
N ALA A 114 -3.29 3.01 9.94
CA ALA A 114 -4.64 2.63 10.34
C ALA A 114 -4.86 1.12 10.41
N ALA A 115 -3.78 0.34 10.41
CA ALA A 115 -3.81 -1.11 10.58
C ALA A 115 -3.16 -1.52 11.92
N GLY A 116 -3.25 -0.66 12.93
CA GLY A 116 -2.80 -0.91 14.28
C GLY A 116 -1.90 0.14 14.91
N SER A 117 -1.21 0.97 14.12
CA SER A 117 -0.22 1.91 14.68
C SER A 117 -0.85 3.12 15.35
N VAL A 118 -1.75 3.83 14.68
CA VAL A 118 -2.45 4.99 15.21
C VAL A 118 -3.94 4.69 15.33
N PHE A 119 -4.51 4.17 14.27
CA PHE A 119 -5.88 3.69 14.22
C PHE A 119 -5.87 2.19 13.99
N ASP A 120 -6.91 1.51 14.43
CA ASP A 120 -7.09 0.09 14.14
C ASP A 120 -8.44 -0.11 13.46
N LEU A 121 -8.56 0.40 12.23
CA LEU A 121 -9.81 0.40 11.48
C LEU A 121 -10.16 -0.98 10.93
N LEU A 122 -9.16 -1.78 10.59
CA LEU A 122 -9.41 -3.06 9.92
C LEU A 122 -9.90 -4.15 10.88
N SER A 123 -9.64 -4.03 12.16
CA SER A 123 -10.08 -4.99 13.17
C SER A 123 -11.37 -4.58 13.88
N ASP A 124 -11.96 -3.45 13.52
CA ASP A 124 -13.20 -2.97 14.14
C ASP A 124 -14.34 -3.95 13.85
N SER A 125 -14.93 -4.49 14.91
CA SER A 125 -15.96 -5.53 14.81
C SER A 125 -17.29 -5.04 14.22
N ARG A 126 -17.46 -3.72 14.08
CA ARG A 126 -18.65 -3.11 13.48
C ARG A 126 -18.68 -3.23 11.96
N HIS A 127 -17.52 -3.51 11.33
CA HIS A 127 -17.49 -3.76 9.89
C HIS A 127 -18.20 -5.08 9.57
N ASN A 128 -18.89 -5.10 8.43
CA ASN A 128 -19.53 -6.31 7.91
C ASN A 128 -18.59 -7.14 7.04
N HIS A 129 -17.31 -6.78 7.01
CA HIS A 129 -16.28 -7.50 6.27
C HIS A 129 -14.99 -7.52 7.10
N ARG A 130 -14.29 -8.64 7.06
CA ARG A 130 -13.04 -8.83 7.79
C ARG A 130 -11.87 -8.97 6.83
N ILE A 131 -10.77 -8.30 7.16
CA ILE A 131 -9.51 -8.41 6.41
C ILE A 131 -8.48 -9.02 7.35
N GLU A 132 -7.82 -10.09 6.90
CA GLU A 132 -6.68 -10.66 7.60
C GLU A 132 -5.46 -9.76 7.39
N VAL A 133 -4.75 -9.39 8.47
CA VAL A 133 -3.65 -8.42 8.40
C VAL A 133 -2.35 -9.04 8.88
N LEU A 134 -1.30 -8.88 8.08
CA LEU A 134 0.08 -9.21 8.44
C LEU A 134 0.97 -8.00 8.16
N GLY A 135 1.67 -7.52 9.18
CA GLY A 135 2.65 -6.43 9.04
C GLY A 135 4.08 -6.91 9.25
N GLY A 136 5.03 -6.10 8.79
CA GLY A 136 6.45 -6.32 9.03
C GLY A 136 7.19 -7.13 7.98
N VAL A 137 6.55 -7.46 6.87
CA VAL A 137 7.21 -8.20 5.78
C VAL A 137 8.14 -7.25 5.03
N LEU A 138 9.46 -7.47 5.13
CA LEU A 138 10.51 -6.60 4.58
C LEU A 138 10.39 -5.15 5.08
N GLY A 139 9.95 -4.98 6.33
CA GLY A 139 9.71 -3.67 6.92
C GLY A 139 10.95 -2.79 7.01
N ASP A 140 12.11 -3.36 7.29
CA ASP A 140 13.36 -2.60 7.38
C ASP A 140 13.75 -2.00 6.03
N GLU A 141 13.61 -2.77 4.96
CA GLU A 141 13.91 -2.32 3.60
C GLU A 141 12.98 -1.17 3.17
N ALA A 142 11.69 -1.33 3.42
CA ALA A 142 10.70 -0.31 3.10
C ALA A 142 10.91 0.96 3.94
N GLY A 143 11.17 0.81 5.24
CA GLY A 143 11.43 1.92 6.14
C GLY A 143 12.69 2.68 5.75
N HIS A 144 13.74 1.98 5.35
CA HIS A 144 14.98 2.58 4.89
C HIS A 144 14.77 3.42 3.61
N MET A 145 14.02 2.91 2.66
CA MET A 145 13.68 3.62 1.42
C MET A 145 12.94 4.92 1.71
N LEU A 146 11.97 4.89 2.63
CA LEU A 146 11.20 6.07 3.04
C LEU A 146 12.09 7.09 3.75
N ARG A 147 12.93 6.66 4.70
CA ARG A 147 13.84 7.55 5.41
C ARG A 147 14.82 8.23 4.46
N ASN A 148 15.35 7.51 3.51
CA ASN A 148 16.27 8.07 2.50
C ASN A 148 15.58 9.12 1.64
N TYR A 149 14.36 8.87 1.22
CA TYR A 149 13.59 9.83 0.44
C TYR A 149 13.38 11.14 1.22
N PHE A 150 12.90 11.04 2.45
CA PHE A 150 12.63 12.24 3.27
C PHE A 150 13.91 12.98 3.65
N ARG A 151 15.00 12.27 3.89
CA ARG A 151 16.31 12.88 4.16
C ARG A 151 16.80 13.68 2.94
N ALA A 152 16.69 13.13 1.75
CA ALA A 152 17.06 13.80 0.51
C ALA A 152 16.19 15.04 0.28
N ARG A 153 14.90 14.96 0.58
CA ARG A 153 14.00 16.09 0.42
C ARG A 153 14.27 17.22 1.41
N ARG A 154 14.64 16.91 2.65
CA ARG A 154 15.01 17.95 3.62
C ARG A 154 16.21 18.76 3.14
N GLY A 155 17.16 18.13 2.46
CA GLY A 155 18.31 18.83 1.87
C GLY A 155 17.95 19.70 0.66
N LYS A 156 16.81 19.45 0.03
CA LYS A 156 16.32 20.19 -1.14
C LYS A 156 15.21 21.19 -0.80
N ARG A 157 14.91 21.37 0.49
CA ARG A 157 13.81 22.22 0.91
C ARG A 157 14.15 23.67 0.66
N THR A 158 13.62 24.23 -0.41
CA THR A 158 13.61 25.67 -0.61
C THR A 158 12.51 26.27 0.25
N VAL A 159 12.75 27.49 0.74
CA VAL A 159 11.76 28.23 1.49
C VAL A 159 10.51 28.38 0.63
N VAL A 160 9.40 27.81 1.09
CA VAL A 160 8.12 27.99 0.45
C VAL A 160 7.59 29.36 0.89
N PRO A 161 7.22 30.24 -0.04
CA PRO A 161 6.65 31.54 0.32
C PRO A 161 5.34 31.40 1.08
#